data_4743d323f5866143b561445c10cc0100
#
_entry.id   4743d323f5866143b561445c10cc0100
#
_cell.length_a   1.000
_cell.length_b   1.000
_cell.length_c   1.000
_cell.angle_alpha   90.00
_cell.angle_beta   90.00
_cell.angle_gamma   90.00
#
_symmetry.space_group_name_H-M   'P 1'
#
loop_
_entity.id
_entity.type
_entity.pdbx_description
1 polymer ?
#
loop_
_entity_poly.entity_id
_entity_poly.type
_entity_poly.pdbx_seq_one_letter_code
_entity_poly.pdbx_strand_id
1 'polypeptide(L)'
;YVRKLGADQVIDYTATDFAAAAPPCDVVYDLVGGEAFRRSLRVLRPGGRLVAVGAAPIPADARRDDVAVLKPPVARSRARMERIAALADKRSVLPPEIMQFSLQHAWKAHELLESRRFRGKIVLVPENF
;
A
#
# COMPACT_ATOMS: atom_id res chain seq x y z
N TYR A 1 1.79 14.50 0.73
CA TYR A 1 1.16 13.71 -0.32
C TYR A 1 -0.07 12.98 0.19
N VAL A 2 0.04 12.11 1.19
CA VAL A 2 -1.06 11.27 1.72
C VAL A 2 -2.25 12.13 2.19
N ARG A 3 -2.01 13.26 2.84
CA ARG A 3 -3.08 14.22 3.20
C ARG A 3 -3.85 14.75 1.99
N LYS A 4 -3.15 15.00 0.86
CA LYS A 4 -3.80 15.42 -0.39
C LYS A 4 -4.69 14.34 -1.02
N LEU A 5 -4.50 13.09 -0.63
CA LEU A 5 -5.35 11.96 -1.04
C LEU A 5 -6.57 11.76 -0.13
N GLY A 6 -6.75 12.62 0.88
CA GLY A 6 -7.91 12.58 1.76
C GLY A 6 -7.70 11.88 3.10
N ALA A 7 -6.44 11.62 3.52
CA ALA A 7 -6.19 11.08 4.85
C ALA A 7 -6.39 12.16 5.92
N ASP A 8 -7.25 11.89 6.90
CA ASP A 8 -7.53 12.80 8.02
C ASP A 8 -6.31 12.93 8.93
N GLN A 9 -5.62 11.83 9.20
CA GLN A 9 -4.41 11.78 10.00
C GLN A 9 -3.29 11.07 9.26
N VAL A 10 -2.08 11.62 9.33
CA VAL A 10 -0.86 11.01 8.78
C VAL A 10 0.17 10.95 9.89
N ILE A 11 0.71 9.76 10.13
CA ILE A 11 1.75 9.51 11.12
C ILE A 11 3.06 9.23 10.38
N ASP A 12 4.08 10.01 10.68
CA ASP A 12 5.45 9.74 10.22
C ASP A 12 6.07 8.64 11.09
N TYR A 13 6.08 7.43 10.56
CA TYR A 13 6.59 6.25 11.26
C TYR A 13 8.12 6.28 11.47
N THR A 14 8.83 7.19 10.81
CA THR A 14 10.28 7.37 11.02
C THR A 14 10.59 8.16 12.26
N ALA A 15 9.65 9.02 12.69
CA ALA A 15 9.78 9.89 13.86
C ALA A 15 8.92 9.41 15.05
N THR A 16 7.86 8.65 14.79
CA THR A 16 6.85 8.32 15.80
C THR A 16 6.41 6.87 15.70
N ASP A 17 6.26 6.21 16.84
CA ASP A 17 5.61 4.89 16.90
C ASP A 17 4.14 5.02 16.52
N PHE A 18 3.79 4.56 15.32
CA PHE A 18 2.42 4.64 14.84
C PHE A 18 1.44 3.84 15.73
N ALA A 19 1.90 2.73 16.35
CA ALA A 19 1.04 1.92 17.20
C ALA A 19 0.67 2.60 18.52
N ALA A 20 1.48 3.57 18.95
CA ALA A 20 1.18 4.41 20.12
C ALA A 20 0.41 5.68 19.75
N ALA A 21 0.63 6.21 18.53
CA ALA A 21 0.07 7.48 18.09
C ALA A 21 -1.28 7.35 17.36
N ALA A 22 -1.56 6.18 16.76
CA ALA A 22 -2.82 5.97 16.05
C ALA A 22 -3.99 5.79 17.03
N PRO A 23 -5.14 6.42 16.76
CA PRO A 23 -6.34 6.11 17.52
C PRO A 23 -6.76 4.65 17.28
N PRO A 24 -7.52 4.04 18.22
CA PRO A 24 -8.06 2.71 18.01
C PRO A 24 -8.89 2.63 16.72
N CYS A 25 -8.60 1.64 15.87
CA CYS A 25 -9.19 1.48 14.55
C CYS A 25 -10.13 0.28 14.48
N ASP A 26 -11.15 0.36 13.65
CA ASP A 26 -12.03 -0.76 13.34
C ASP A 26 -11.43 -1.66 12.25
N VAL A 27 -10.66 -1.05 11.34
CA VAL A 27 -10.01 -1.77 10.22
C VAL A 27 -8.58 -1.26 10.02
N VAL A 28 -7.65 -2.20 9.86
CA VAL A 28 -6.30 -1.92 9.37
C VAL A 28 -6.11 -2.59 8.02
N TYR A 29 -5.61 -1.84 7.05
CA TYR A 29 -5.24 -2.33 5.73
C TYR A 29 -3.71 -2.35 5.63
N ASP A 30 -3.11 -3.54 5.82
CA ASP A 30 -1.66 -3.71 5.88
C ASP A 30 -1.07 -4.04 4.50
N LEU A 31 -0.24 -3.13 4.01
CA LEU A 31 0.51 -3.26 2.74
C LEU A 31 1.98 -3.62 2.97
N VAL A 32 2.44 -3.70 4.22
CA VAL A 32 3.86 -3.83 4.58
C VAL A 32 4.19 -5.23 5.09
N GLY A 33 3.42 -5.72 6.06
CA GLY A 33 3.66 -7.01 6.70
C GLY A 33 4.75 -6.98 7.78
N GLY A 34 5.21 -8.17 8.20
CA GLY A 34 6.29 -8.32 9.17
C GLY A 34 6.02 -7.65 10.52
N GLU A 35 6.94 -6.83 11.01
CA GLU A 35 6.79 -6.13 12.29
C GLU A 35 5.66 -5.08 12.26
N ALA A 36 5.44 -4.43 11.11
CA ALA A 36 4.30 -3.51 10.95
C ALA A 36 2.98 -4.23 11.17
N PHE A 37 2.84 -5.48 10.69
CA PHE A 37 1.66 -6.31 10.94
C PHE A 37 1.43 -6.54 12.44
N ARG A 38 2.48 -6.97 13.20
CA ARG A 38 2.37 -7.20 14.64
C ARG A 38 1.92 -5.96 15.40
N ARG A 39 2.51 -4.83 15.04
CA ARG A 39 2.18 -3.54 15.65
C ARG A 39 0.78 -3.08 15.28
N SER A 40 0.33 -3.35 14.06
CA SER A 40 -1.01 -3.03 13.57
C SER A 40 -2.12 -3.77 14.34
N LEU A 41 -1.86 -4.96 14.84
CA LEU A 41 -2.82 -5.65 15.70
C LEU A 41 -3.14 -4.88 17.00
N ARG A 42 -2.18 -4.07 17.50
CA ARG A 42 -2.35 -3.32 18.75
C ARG A 42 -3.30 -2.13 18.63
N VAL A 43 -3.44 -1.57 17.42
CA VAL A 43 -4.31 -0.42 17.18
C VAL A 43 -5.75 -0.80 16.87
N LEU A 44 -6.04 -2.09 16.69
CA LEU A 44 -7.40 -2.56 16.42
C LEU A 44 -8.24 -2.58 17.70
N ARG A 45 -9.49 -2.14 17.59
CA ARG A 45 -10.50 -2.37 18.60
C ARG A 45 -10.88 -3.86 18.69
N PRO A 46 -11.42 -4.33 19.80
CA PRO A 46 -12.08 -5.64 19.86
C PRO A 46 -13.12 -5.77 18.75
N GLY A 47 -13.15 -6.91 18.07
CA GLY A 47 -14.00 -7.13 16.89
C GLY A 47 -13.49 -6.49 15.58
N GLY A 48 -12.36 -5.80 15.63
CA GLY A 48 -11.74 -5.18 14.45
C GLY A 48 -11.18 -6.17 13.44
N ARG A 49 -10.72 -5.66 12.30
CA ARG A 49 -10.21 -6.47 11.19
C ARG A 49 -8.87 -5.97 10.69
N LEU A 50 -7.93 -6.89 10.50
CA LEU A 50 -6.68 -6.61 9.78
C LEU A 50 -6.74 -7.29 8.42
N VAL A 51 -6.61 -6.51 7.35
CA VAL A 51 -6.56 -7.01 5.96
C VAL A 51 -5.12 -6.94 5.46
N ALA A 52 -4.45 -8.09 5.38
CA ALA A 52 -3.08 -8.20 4.91
C ALA A 52 -3.03 -8.40 3.40
N VAL A 53 -2.48 -7.42 2.67
CA VAL A 53 -2.38 -7.44 1.19
C VAL A 53 -0.94 -7.59 0.72
N GLY A 54 0.02 -7.32 1.58
CA GLY A 54 1.44 -7.47 1.29
C GLY A 54 1.84 -8.91 0.93
N ALA A 55 2.96 -9.05 0.23
CA ALA A 55 3.52 -10.36 -0.15
C ALA A 55 4.04 -11.15 1.07
N ALA A 56 4.37 -10.48 2.16
CA ALA A 56 4.88 -11.12 3.36
C ALA A 56 3.89 -12.13 3.95
N PRO A 57 4.37 -13.28 4.46
CA PRO A 57 3.51 -14.21 5.19
C PRO A 57 2.98 -13.56 6.46
N ILE A 58 1.79 -13.98 6.89
CA ILE A 58 1.27 -13.60 8.21
C ILE A 58 2.15 -14.30 9.26
N PRO A 59 2.72 -13.55 10.22
CA PRO A 59 3.53 -14.17 11.25
C PRO A 59 2.68 -15.11 12.12
N ALA A 60 3.14 -16.36 12.30
CA ALA A 60 2.37 -17.40 12.99
C ALA A 60 2.10 -17.08 14.46
N ASP A 61 2.99 -16.30 15.07
CA ASP A 61 2.94 -15.85 16.46
C ASP A 61 2.13 -14.56 16.68
N ALA A 62 1.75 -13.89 15.58
CA ALA A 62 1.02 -12.63 15.64
C ALA A 62 -0.50 -12.89 15.59
N ARG A 63 -1.11 -13.11 16.75
CA ARG A 63 -2.55 -13.38 16.88
C ARG A 63 -3.19 -12.53 17.98
N ARG A 64 -4.44 -12.21 17.77
CA ARG A 64 -5.38 -11.69 18.74
C ARG A 64 -6.73 -12.37 18.48
N ASP A 65 -7.27 -13.04 19.48
CA ASP A 65 -8.48 -13.85 19.33
C ASP A 65 -9.74 -12.99 19.15
N ASP A 66 -9.67 -11.71 19.55
CA ASP A 66 -10.75 -10.74 19.47
C ASP A 66 -10.75 -9.92 18.16
N VAL A 67 -9.87 -10.23 17.18
CA VAL A 67 -9.82 -9.56 15.89
C VAL A 67 -9.75 -10.57 14.72
N ALA A 68 -10.33 -10.19 13.59
CA ALA A 68 -10.27 -11.01 12.36
C ALA A 68 -9.06 -10.61 11.53
N VAL A 69 -8.25 -11.61 11.15
CA VAL A 69 -7.15 -11.43 10.19
C VAL A 69 -7.57 -12.01 8.84
N LEU A 70 -7.58 -11.18 7.81
CA LEU A 70 -8.00 -11.52 6.46
C LEU A 70 -6.81 -11.39 5.49
N LYS A 71 -6.59 -12.40 4.67
CA LYS A 71 -5.66 -12.35 3.55
C LYS A 71 -6.39 -12.69 2.26
N PRO A 72 -7.05 -11.71 1.61
CA PRO A 72 -7.82 -11.98 0.42
C PRO A 72 -6.91 -12.43 -0.73
N PRO A 73 -7.36 -13.39 -1.55
CA PRO A 73 -6.60 -13.80 -2.73
C PRO A 73 -6.52 -12.66 -3.74
N VAL A 74 -5.34 -12.48 -4.34
CA VAL A 74 -5.18 -11.55 -5.45
C VAL A 74 -5.78 -12.17 -6.71
N ALA A 75 -7.00 -11.81 -7.04
CA ALA A 75 -7.62 -12.20 -8.29
C ALA A 75 -7.39 -11.14 -9.37
N ARG A 76 -6.71 -11.53 -10.45
CA ARG A 76 -6.52 -10.72 -11.64
C ARG A 76 -7.65 -11.04 -12.62
N SER A 77 -8.46 -10.05 -12.99
CA SER A 77 -9.52 -10.23 -13.96
C SER A 77 -9.76 -8.96 -14.77
N ARG A 78 -10.23 -9.12 -16.00
CA ARG A 78 -10.63 -8.03 -16.87
C ARG A 78 -11.67 -7.13 -16.21
N ALA A 79 -12.70 -7.73 -15.61
CA ALA A 79 -13.77 -6.98 -14.95
C ALA A 79 -13.26 -6.06 -13.81
N ARG A 80 -12.24 -6.49 -13.06
CA ARG A 80 -11.61 -5.64 -12.04
C ARG A 80 -10.85 -4.48 -12.66
N MET A 81 -10.13 -4.72 -13.75
CA MET A 81 -9.43 -3.65 -14.47
C MET A 81 -10.40 -2.63 -15.07
N GLU A 82 -11.50 -3.09 -15.67
CA GLU A 82 -12.56 -2.22 -16.18
C GLU A 82 -13.19 -1.37 -15.06
N ARG A 83 -13.40 -1.97 -13.87
CA ARG A 83 -13.90 -1.23 -12.71
C ARG A 83 -12.90 -0.16 -12.24
N ILE A 84 -11.60 -0.46 -12.22
CA ILE A 84 -10.57 0.52 -11.86
C ILE A 84 -10.53 1.65 -12.89
N ALA A 85 -10.58 1.34 -14.19
CA ALA A 85 -10.64 2.32 -15.25
C ALA A 85 -11.85 3.24 -15.10
N ALA A 86 -13.04 2.70 -14.86
CA ALA A 86 -14.25 3.48 -14.64
C ALA A 86 -14.16 4.40 -13.39
N LEU A 87 -13.44 4.01 -12.34
CA LEU A 87 -13.18 4.84 -11.18
C LEU A 87 -12.21 5.99 -11.52
N ALA A 88 -11.20 5.72 -12.35
CA ALA A 88 -10.26 6.73 -12.82
C ALA A 88 -10.95 7.75 -13.75
N ASP A 89 -11.79 7.30 -14.67
CA ASP A 89 -12.56 8.16 -15.57
C ASP A 89 -13.48 9.12 -14.79
N LYS A 90 -14.08 8.64 -13.71
CA LYS A 90 -14.88 9.45 -12.79
C LYS A 90 -14.05 10.32 -11.84
N ARG A 91 -12.74 10.27 -11.93
CA ARG A 91 -11.80 10.92 -11.00
C ARG A 91 -12.01 10.54 -9.52
N SER A 92 -12.66 9.42 -9.24
CA SER A 92 -12.78 8.87 -7.89
C SER A 92 -11.47 8.26 -7.40
N VAL A 93 -10.61 7.84 -8.33
CA VAL A 93 -9.22 7.42 -8.09
C VAL A 93 -8.35 8.21 -9.05
N LEU A 94 -7.35 8.90 -8.51
CA LEU A 94 -6.39 9.60 -9.35
C LEU A 94 -5.26 8.64 -9.76
N PRO A 95 -4.89 8.62 -11.05
CA PRO A 95 -3.73 7.86 -11.48
C PRO A 95 -2.46 8.41 -10.81
N PRO A 96 -1.47 7.56 -10.54
CA PRO A 96 -0.20 8.00 -9.99
C PRO A 96 0.55 8.86 -11.02
N GLU A 97 1.44 9.72 -10.53
CA GLU A 97 2.42 10.40 -11.39
C GLU A 97 3.27 9.37 -12.13
N ILE A 98 3.52 9.61 -13.42
CA ILE A 98 4.30 8.72 -14.26
C ILE A 98 5.61 9.39 -14.63
N MET A 99 6.73 8.71 -14.35
CA MET A 99 8.04 9.07 -14.85
C MET A 99 8.48 8.06 -15.90
N GLN A 100 8.88 8.56 -17.08
CA GLN A 100 9.29 7.70 -18.17
C GLN A 100 10.82 7.67 -18.29
N PHE A 101 11.35 6.49 -18.54
CA PHE A 101 12.74 6.27 -18.95
C PHE A 101 12.75 5.48 -20.24
N SER A 102 13.74 5.73 -21.12
CA SER A 102 13.96 4.82 -22.23
C SER A 102 14.41 3.44 -21.70
N LEU A 103 14.09 2.40 -22.43
CA LEU A 103 14.49 1.04 -22.05
C LEU A 103 16.01 0.89 -21.90
N GLN A 104 16.78 1.63 -22.68
CA GLN A 104 18.25 1.67 -22.60
C GLN A 104 18.75 2.23 -21.26
N HIS A 105 17.93 3.05 -20.59
CA HIS A 105 18.23 3.64 -19.28
C HIS A 105 17.50 2.96 -18.11
N ALA A 106 17.09 1.69 -18.29
CA ALA A 106 16.41 0.92 -17.24
C ALA A 106 17.19 0.89 -15.92
N TRP A 107 18.52 0.87 -15.97
CA TRP A 107 19.37 0.90 -14.79
C TRP A 107 19.17 2.17 -13.94
N LYS A 108 18.97 3.35 -14.56
CA LYS A 108 18.64 4.59 -13.83
C LYS A 108 17.29 4.50 -13.13
N ALA A 109 16.33 3.84 -13.78
CA ALA A 109 15.01 3.61 -13.21
C ALA A 109 15.10 2.71 -11.96
N HIS A 110 15.93 1.67 -12.01
CA HIS A 110 16.20 0.80 -10.84
C HIS A 110 16.88 1.56 -9.71
N GLU A 111 17.93 2.32 -9.98
CA GLU A 111 18.58 3.17 -8.97
C GLU A 111 17.59 4.09 -8.25
N LEU A 112 16.70 4.75 -9.04
CA LEU A 112 15.69 5.64 -8.48
C LEU A 112 14.70 4.88 -7.58
N LEU A 113 14.24 3.70 -8.00
CA LEU A 113 13.34 2.86 -7.20
C LEU A 113 14.01 2.39 -5.90
N GLU A 114 15.25 1.95 -5.96
CA GLU A 114 16.02 1.47 -4.80
C GLU A 114 16.29 2.59 -3.79
N SER A 115 16.43 3.83 -4.27
CA SER A 115 16.59 4.99 -3.39
C SER A 115 15.39 5.24 -2.47
N ARG A 116 14.22 4.68 -2.78
CA ARG A 116 12.93 4.90 -2.09
C ARG A 116 12.50 6.37 -2.00
N ARG A 117 13.09 7.24 -2.82
CA ARG A 117 12.81 8.69 -2.86
C ARG A 117 11.86 9.08 -3.97
N PHE A 118 11.36 8.10 -4.71
CA PHE A 118 10.43 8.30 -5.82
C PHE A 118 8.98 8.07 -5.41
N ARG A 119 8.07 8.87 -5.96
CA ARG A 119 6.62 8.70 -5.84
C ARG A 119 6.03 8.47 -7.22
N GLY A 120 5.02 7.61 -7.30
CA GLY A 120 4.34 7.33 -8.55
C GLY A 120 4.75 6.01 -9.19
N LYS A 121 4.77 5.98 -10.50
CA LYS A 121 5.14 4.82 -11.31
C LYS A 121 6.24 5.17 -12.29
N ILE A 122 7.22 4.29 -12.42
CA ILE A 122 8.22 4.37 -13.46
C ILE A 122 7.78 3.46 -14.59
N VAL A 123 7.82 3.98 -15.81
CA VAL A 123 7.51 3.27 -17.04
C VAL A 123 8.74 3.29 -17.94
N LEU A 124 9.14 2.10 -18.40
CA LEU A 124 10.18 1.96 -19.43
C LEU A 124 9.53 1.99 -20.80
N VAL A 125 9.99 2.90 -21.64
CA VAL A 125 9.47 3.06 -23.01
C VAL A 125 10.52 2.54 -23.98
N PRO A 126 10.18 1.54 -24.81
CA PRO A 126 11.04 1.14 -25.92
C PRO A 126 11.23 2.33 -26.87
N GLU A 127 12.44 2.53 -27.34
CA GLU A 127 12.65 3.46 -28.45
C GLU A 127 12.01 2.85 -29.69
N ASN A 128 11.28 3.67 -30.45
CA ASN A 128 10.73 3.22 -31.71
C ASN A 128 11.87 2.79 -32.62
N PHE A 129 11.84 1.55 -33.10
CA PHE A 129 12.71 1.02 -34.12
C PHE A 129 12.40 1.67 -35.47
#